data_b9cdffe4f44f67481f043b57e27d533a
#
_entry.id   b9cdffe4f44f67481f043b57e27d533a
#
_cell.length_a   1.000
_cell.length_b   1.000
_cell.length_c   1.000
_cell.angle_alpha   90.00
_cell.angle_beta   90.00
_cell.angle_gamma   90.00
#
_symmetry.space_group_name_H-M   'P 1'
#
loop_
_entity.id
_entity.type
_entity.pdbx_description
1 polymer ?
#
loop_
_entity_poly.entity_id
_entity_poly.type
_entity_poly.pdbx_seq_one_letter_code
_entity_poly.pdbx_strand_id
1 'polypeptide(L)'
;MSMVALEWGDCFNETKEVIESWLSIFGATMERAEQLAPDFPKKMRSYEFIEFGPGLGGAAQLYSRYYNARGTLFDLPEVTNLRSIIYRALSRKKNTHASFEQFTNFDELSQKVKKTNKINFISTWAFTESPMEVRESFFEILNSSQTIMIISNAKFGEIDNFAYLKNLEQRLQHHIHISCDLSYLEKAPGYQKSHQLHIFVQKDY
;
A
#
# COMPACT_ATOMS: atom_id res chain seq x y z
N MET A 1 -11.56 -15.29 38.12
CA MET A 1 -11.08 -14.72 36.86
C MET A 1 -9.65 -14.30 37.08
N SER A 2 -8.67 -14.89 36.35
CA SER A 2 -7.26 -14.59 36.59
C SER A 2 -6.88 -13.25 35.93
N MET A 3 -5.94 -12.51 36.55
CA MET A 3 -5.37 -11.26 36.03
C MET A 3 -4.97 -11.34 34.54
N VAL A 4 -4.53 -12.52 34.09
CA VAL A 4 -4.18 -12.79 32.68
C VAL A 4 -5.36 -12.59 31.71
N ALA A 5 -6.60 -12.85 32.11
CA ALA A 5 -7.77 -12.69 31.26
C ALA A 5 -8.17 -11.22 31.06
N LEU A 6 -7.82 -10.33 32.01
CA LEU A 6 -8.04 -8.89 31.93
C LEU A 6 -7.00 -8.23 31.01
N GLU A 7 -5.71 -8.62 31.10
CA GLU A 7 -4.64 -8.10 30.23
C GLU A 7 -4.88 -8.43 28.76
N TRP A 8 -5.40 -9.63 28.44
CA TRP A 8 -5.75 -9.99 27.07
C TRP A 8 -6.98 -9.23 26.54
N GLY A 9 -7.92 -8.89 27.40
CA GLY A 9 -9.10 -8.10 27.05
C GLY A 9 -8.74 -6.67 26.66
N ASP A 10 -7.87 -6.03 27.40
CA ASP A 10 -7.42 -4.67 27.15
C ASP A 10 -6.53 -4.60 25.89
N CYS A 11 -5.61 -5.54 25.71
CA CYS A 11 -4.81 -5.67 24.50
C CYS A 11 -5.69 -5.88 23.25
N PHE A 12 -6.79 -6.60 23.36
CA PHE A 12 -7.72 -6.83 22.23
C PHE A 12 -8.51 -5.57 21.86
N ASN A 13 -8.89 -4.76 22.84
CA ASN A 13 -9.57 -3.49 22.61
C ASN A 13 -8.63 -2.45 21.98
N GLU A 14 -7.40 -2.29 22.50
CA GLU A 14 -6.38 -1.43 21.90
C GLU A 14 -6.07 -1.86 20.46
N THR A 15 -5.95 -3.16 20.20
CA THR A 15 -5.72 -3.67 18.85
C THR A 15 -6.88 -3.37 17.89
N LYS A 16 -8.13 -3.42 18.37
CA LYS A 16 -9.32 -3.08 17.60
C LYS A 16 -9.34 -1.60 17.23
N GLU A 17 -9.11 -0.70 18.18
CA GLU A 17 -9.04 0.74 17.95
C GLU A 17 -7.94 1.12 16.97
N VAL A 18 -6.77 0.50 17.07
CA VAL A 18 -5.67 0.68 16.15
C VAL A 18 -6.07 0.24 14.73
N ILE A 19 -6.69 -0.94 14.57
CA ILE A 19 -7.13 -1.42 13.26
C ILE A 19 -8.20 -0.50 12.66
N GLU A 20 -9.19 -0.07 13.44
CA GLU A 20 -10.24 0.85 12.98
C GLU A 20 -9.63 2.21 12.56
N SER A 21 -8.64 2.70 13.30
CA SER A 21 -7.90 3.91 12.95
C SER A 21 -7.17 3.75 11.62
N TRP A 22 -6.43 2.66 11.42
CA TRP A 22 -5.74 2.40 10.15
C TRP A 22 -6.70 2.27 8.97
N LEU A 23 -7.82 1.57 9.12
CA LEU A 23 -8.84 1.46 8.07
C LEU A 23 -9.45 2.82 7.72
N SER A 24 -9.66 3.69 8.72
CA SER A 24 -10.11 5.06 8.50
C SER A 24 -9.09 5.88 7.71
N ILE A 25 -7.79 5.77 8.06
CA ILE A 25 -6.70 6.42 7.34
C ILE A 25 -6.67 5.99 5.87
N PHE A 26 -6.72 4.68 5.60
CA PHE A 26 -6.71 4.16 4.24
C PHE A 26 -7.95 4.60 3.45
N GLY A 27 -9.14 4.58 4.07
CA GLY A 27 -10.37 5.06 3.45
C GLY A 27 -10.28 6.53 3.04
N ALA A 28 -9.88 7.40 3.97
CA ALA A 28 -9.70 8.83 3.70
C ALA A 28 -8.61 9.10 2.63
N THR A 29 -7.55 8.29 2.61
CA THR A 29 -6.51 8.39 1.59
C THR A 29 -7.03 8.01 0.21
N MET A 30 -7.85 6.97 0.11
CA MET A 30 -8.49 6.57 -1.16
C MET A 30 -9.44 7.66 -1.67
N GLU A 31 -10.29 8.21 -0.82
CA GLU A 31 -11.17 9.35 -1.18
C GLU A 31 -10.36 10.54 -1.66
N ARG A 32 -9.23 10.83 -1.00
CA ARG A 32 -8.34 11.91 -1.40
C ARG A 32 -7.67 11.61 -2.74
N ALA A 33 -7.24 10.38 -2.99
CA ALA A 33 -6.70 9.96 -4.29
C ALA A 33 -7.70 10.14 -5.42
N GLU A 34 -8.97 9.79 -5.20
CA GLU A 34 -10.05 9.98 -6.17
C GLU A 34 -10.33 11.45 -6.48
N GLN A 35 -10.30 12.32 -5.47
CA GLN A 35 -10.46 13.77 -5.65
C GLN A 35 -9.34 14.39 -6.47
N LEU A 36 -8.09 13.94 -6.24
CA LEU A 36 -6.91 14.47 -6.91
C LEU A 36 -6.70 13.90 -8.31
N ALA A 37 -7.08 12.65 -8.52
CA ALA A 37 -6.92 11.92 -9.77
C ALA A 37 -8.25 11.23 -10.15
N PRO A 38 -9.18 11.92 -10.84
CA PRO A 38 -10.52 11.38 -11.15
C PRO A 38 -10.53 10.06 -11.92
N ASP A 39 -9.48 9.78 -12.68
CA ASP A 39 -9.33 8.49 -13.40
C ASP A 39 -8.80 7.34 -12.51
N PHE A 40 -8.33 7.66 -11.31
CA PHE A 40 -7.78 6.67 -10.39
C PHE A 40 -8.76 5.52 -10.09
N PRO A 41 -10.03 5.76 -9.72
CA PRO A 41 -10.99 4.68 -9.46
C PRO A 41 -11.22 3.78 -10.65
N LYS A 42 -11.29 4.33 -11.86
CA LYS A 42 -11.46 3.58 -13.10
C LYS A 42 -10.27 2.68 -13.36
N LYS A 43 -9.05 3.21 -13.23
CA LYS A 43 -7.80 2.44 -13.43
C LYS A 43 -7.65 1.36 -12.36
N MET A 44 -8.00 1.65 -11.09
CA MET A 44 -7.99 0.66 -10.01
C MET A 44 -8.94 -0.52 -10.25
N ARG A 45 -10.12 -0.27 -10.82
CA ARG A 45 -11.07 -1.34 -11.17
C ARG A 45 -10.68 -2.13 -12.43
N SER A 46 -9.94 -1.51 -13.32
CA SER A 46 -9.60 -2.09 -14.62
C SER A 46 -8.36 -2.96 -14.62
N TYR A 47 -7.46 -2.75 -13.67
CA TYR A 47 -6.14 -3.38 -13.66
C TYR A 47 -5.85 -4.01 -12.30
N GLU A 48 -5.04 -5.08 -12.31
CA GLU A 48 -4.51 -5.68 -11.09
C GLU A 48 -3.61 -4.68 -10.37
N PHE A 49 -3.66 -4.64 -9.04
CA PHE A 49 -2.72 -3.86 -8.26
C PHE A 49 -1.62 -4.75 -7.65
N ILE A 50 -0.45 -4.15 -7.49
CA ILE A 50 0.64 -4.69 -6.69
C ILE A 50 0.76 -3.80 -5.46
N GLU A 51 0.68 -4.38 -4.27
CA GLU A 51 0.99 -3.69 -3.03
C GLU A 51 2.37 -4.11 -2.52
N PHE A 52 3.26 -3.11 -2.40
CA PHE A 52 4.59 -3.26 -1.83
C PHE A 52 4.54 -3.02 -0.32
N GLY A 53 4.97 -4.00 0.46
CA GLY A 53 4.99 -3.94 1.92
C GLY A 53 3.60 -3.87 2.55
N PRO A 54 2.66 -4.76 2.17
CA PRO A 54 1.28 -4.72 2.67
C PRO A 54 1.15 -5.04 4.17
N GLY A 55 2.21 -5.45 4.83
CA GLY A 55 2.16 -5.87 6.22
C GLY A 55 1.14 -6.98 6.44
N LEU A 56 0.16 -6.79 7.30
CA LEU A 56 -0.93 -7.76 7.51
C LEU A 56 -2.01 -7.72 6.42
N GLY A 57 -1.88 -6.85 5.41
CA GLY A 57 -2.75 -6.82 4.24
C GLY A 57 -4.09 -6.11 4.44
N GLY A 58 -4.19 -5.24 5.44
CA GLY A 58 -5.41 -4.47 5.70
C GLY A 58 -5.78 -3.54 4.55
N ALA A 59 -4.82 -2.80 4.02
CA ALA A 59 -5.02 -1.91 2.88
C ALA A 59 -5.38 -2.69 1.61
N ALA A 60 -4.68 -3.81 1.31
CA ALA A 60 -5.01 -4.67 0.18
C ALA A 60 -6.47 -5.17 0.21
N GLN A 61 -6.93 -5.61 1.39
CA GLN A 61 -8.32 -6.06 1.58
C GLN A 61 -9.31 -4.91 1.31
N LEU A 62 -8.99 -3.69 1.76
CA LEU A 62 -9.83 -2.52 1.53
C LEU A 62 -9.87 -2.17 0.04
N TYR A 63 -8.71 -2.07 -0.63
CA TYR A 63 -8.62 -1.78 -2.07
C TYR A 63 -9.36 -2.83 -2.91
N SER A 64 -9.15 -4.11 -2.60
CA SER A 64 -9.81 -5.19 -3.31
C SER A 64 -11.35 -5.11 -3.21
N ARG A 65 -11.87 -4.80 -2.03
CA ARG A 65 -13.33 -4.69 -1.83
C ARG A 65 -13.90 -3.43 -2.44
N TYR A 66 -13.26 -2.30 -2.22
CA TYR A 66 -13.76 -0.99 -2.64
C TYR A 66 -13.76 -0.85 -4.17
N TYR A 67 -12.68 -1.30 -4.81
CA TYR A 67 -12.56 -1.23 -6.27
C TYR A 67 -12.95 -2.52 -6.99
N ASN A 68 -13.29 -3.59 -6.28
CA ASN A 68 -13.45 -4.94 -6.84
C ASN A 68 -12.22 -5.36 -7.67
N ALA A 69 -11.04 -5.00 -7.18
CA ALA A 69 -9.77 -5.19 -7.87
C ALA A 69 -9.05 -6.45 -7.40
N ARG A 70 -8.32 -7.09 -8.32
CA ARG A 70 -7.39 -8.17 -7.97
C ARG A 70 -6.09 -7.58 -7.49
N GLY A 71 -5.43 -8.23 -6.53
CA GLY A 71 -4.18 -7.76 -5.96
C GLY A 71 -3.12 -8.85 -5.89
N THR A 72 -1.89 -8.41 -6.04
CA THR A 72 -0.66 -9.16 -5.78
C THR A 72 0.09 -8.46 -4.66
N LEU A 73 0.59 -9.22 -3.69
CA LEU A 73 1.28 -8.69 -2.52
C LEU A 73 2.76 -9.03 -2.57
N PHE A 74 3.62 -8.05 -2.34
CA PHE A 74 5.06 -8.24 -2.23
C PHE A 74 5.56 -7.77 -0.88
N ASP A 75 6.21 -8.68 -0.13
CA ASP A 75 6.71 -8.39 1.22
C ASP A 75 7.87 -9.32 1.60
N LEU A 76 8.45 -9.06 2.77
CA LEU A 76 9.43 -9.95 3.38
C LEU A 76 8.84 -11.33 3.65
N PRO A 77 9.65 -12.42 3.57
CA PRO A 77 9.18 -13.78 3.81
C PRO A 77 8.51 -13.96 5.17
N GLU A 78 9.06 -13.34 6.21
CA GLU A 78 8.56 -13.42 7.59
C GLU A 78 7.17 -12.81 7.72
N VAL A 79 6.96 -11.64 7.12
CA VAL A 79 5.68 -10.91 7.13
C VAL A 79 4.64 -11.68 6.30
N THR A 80 5.03 -12.22 5.15
CA THR A 80 4.18 -13.04 4.29
C THR A 80 3.72 -14.31 4.99
N ASN A 81 4.60 -14.98 5.73
CA ASN A 81 4.27 -16.14 6.53
C ASN A 81 3.27 -15.81 7.65
N LEU A 82 3.52 -14.74 8.40
CA LEU A 82 2.62 -14.27 9.45
C LEU A 82 1.23 -13.94 8.90
N ARG A 83 1.16 -13.17 7.82
CA ARG A 83 -0.09 -12.83 7.12
C ARG A 83 -0.85 -14.08 6.68
N SER A 84 -0.16 -15.08 6.13
CA SER A 84 -0.75 -16.33 5.70
C SER A 84 -1.38 -17.12 6.86
N ILE A 85 -0.76 -17.13 8.04
CA ILE A 85 -1.31 -17.72 9.26
C ILE A 85 -2.59 -17.00 9.68
N ILE A 86 -2.56 -15.69 9.71
CA ILE A 86 -3.71 -14.83 10.08
C ILE A 86 -4.87 -15.06 9.10
N TYR A 87 -4.63 -15.05 7.80
CA TYR A 87 -5.66 -15.27 6.79
C TYR A 87 -6.29 -16.66 6.90
N ARG A 88 -5.51 -17.71 7.16
CA ARG A 88 -6.05 -19.05 7.42
C ARG A 88 -6.93 -19.10 8.68
N ALA A 89 -6.56 -18.38 9.74
CA ALA A 89 -7.35 -18.30 10.95
C ALA A 89 -8.67 -17.57 10.74
N LEU A 90 -8.65 -16.48 9.97
CA LEU A 90 -9.82 -15.66 9.68
C LEU A 90 -10.77 -16.31 8.65
N SER A 91 -10.24 -17.01 7.64
CA SER A 91 -11.06 -17.68 6.61
C SER A 91 -11.92 -18.82 7.16
N ARG A 92 -11.58 -19.38 8.32
CA ARG A 92 -12.42 -20.36 9.02
C ARG A 92 -13.74 -19.76 9.53
N LYS A 93 -13.86 -18.44 9.59
CA LYS A 93 -15.04 -17.70 10.13
C LYS A 93 -16.02 -17.18 9.09
N LYS A 94 -15.93 -17.52 7.82
CA LYS A 94 -16.72 -17.18 6.62
C LYS A 94 -15.90 -16.45 5.54
N ASN A 95 -16.09 -16.84 4.29
CA ASN A 95 -15.46 -16.39 3.04
C ASN A 95 -15.50 -14.88 2.76
N THR A 96 -14.93 -14.04 3.62
CA THR A 96 -14.99 -12.59 3.49
C THR A 96 -13.67 -11.94 3.07
N HIS A 97 -12.59 -12.73 2.93
CA HIS A 97 -11.28 -12.18 2.56
C HIS A 97 -10.98 -12.43 1.09
N ALA A 98 -10.50 -11.38 0.40
CA ALA A 98 -9.96 -11.53 -0.93
C ALA A 98 -8.73 -12.44 -0.88
N SER A 99 -8.60 -13.30 -1.88
CA SER A 99 -7.39 -14.12 -2.06
C SER A 99 -6.39 -13.31 -2.87
N PHE A 100 -5.16 -13.22 -2.39
CA PHE A 100 -4.05 -12.53 -3.05
C PHE A 100 -2.95 -13.51 -3.41
N GLU A 101 -2.38 -13.33 -4.58
CA GLU A 101 -1.10 -13.92 -4.93
C GLU A 101 0.00 -13.20 -4.13
N GLN A 102 0.97 -13.95 -3.57
CA GLN A 102 1.97 -13.39 -2.67
C GLN A 102 3.37 -13.75 -3.14
N PHE A 103 4.25 -12.76 -3.18
CA PHE A 103 5.64 -12.88 -3.59
C PHE A 103 6.56 -12.35 -2.50
N THR A 104 7.70 -13.00 -2.34
CA THR A 104 8.81 -12.58 -1.46
C THR A 104 10.12 -12.44 -2.24
N ASN A 105 10.11 -12.86 -3.50
CA ASN A 105 11.24 -12.79 -4.43
C ASN A 105 10.90 -11.80 -5.55
N PHE A 106 11.81 -10.84 -5.78
CA PHE A 106 11.61 -9.79 -6.78
C PHE A 106 11.60 -10.35 -8.22
N ASP A 107 12.44 -11.35 -8.52
CA ASP A 107 12.51 -11.91 -9.88
C ASP A 107 11.22 -12.63 -10.26
N GLU A 108 10.61 -13.35 -9.32
CA GLU A 108 9.32 -14.00 -9.52
C GLU A 108 8.21 -12.96 -9.75
N LEU A 109 8.16 -11.90 -8.93
CA LEU A 109 7.23 -10.79 -9.12
C LEU A 109 7.45 -10.12 -10.47
N SER A 110 8.69 -9.82 -10.84
CA SER A 110 9.02 -9.18 -12.12
C SER A 110 8.58 -10.04 -13.33
N GLN A 111 8.74 -11.37 -13.24
CA GLN A 111 8.23 -12.28 -14.27
C GLN A 111 6.70 -12.29 -14.36
N LYS A 112 6.01 -12.20 -13.22
CA LYS A 112 4.54 -12.06 -13.17
C LYS A 112 4.12 -10.76 -13.85
N VAL A 113 4.74 -9.63 -13.48
CA VAL A 113 4.43 -8.30 -14.03
C VAL A 113 4.61 -8.26 -15.54
N LYS A 114 5.69 -8.82 -16.09
CA LYS A 114 5.95 -8.89 -17.54
C LYS A 114 4.85 -9.64 -18.32
N LYS A 115 4.12 -10.54 -17.66
CA LYS A 115 2.99 -11.27 -18.27
C LYS A 115 1.67 -10.52 -18.11
N THR A 116 1.63 -9.48 -17.29
CA THR A 116 0.44 -8.68 -17.00
C THR A 116 0.53 -7.37 -17.77
N ASN A 117 -0.33 -7.14 -18.75
CA ASN A 117 -0.21 -5.99 -19.66
C ASN A 117 -0.31 -4.62 -18.97
N LYS A 118 -1.07 -4.52 -17.88
CA LYS A 118 -1.30 -3.26 -17.14
C LYS A 118 -1.52 -3.56 -15.67
N ILE A 119 -0.85 -2.80 -14.83
CA ILE A 119 -0.90 -2.92 -13.37
C ILE A 119 -1.07 -1.55 -12.72
N ASN A 120 -1.48 -1.53 -11.47
CA ASN A 120 -1.38 -0.39 -10.56
C ASN A 120 -0.37 -0.74 -9.46
N PHE A 121 0.40 0.23 -9.01
CA PHE A 121 1.33 0.06 -7.90
C PHE A 121 0.87 0.84 -6.68
N ILE A 122 0.90 0.22 -5.52
CA ILE A 122 0.49 0.82 -4.26
C ILE A 122 1.55 0.54 -3.20
N SER A 123 1.87 1.54 -2.41
CA SER A 123 2.63 1.36 -1.16
C SER A 123 2.25 2.39 -0.13
N THR A 124 1.97 1.92 1.07
CA THR A 124 1.70 2.76 2.23
C THR A 124 2.94 2.71 3.14
N TRP A 125 3.83 3.71 2.98
CA TRP A 125 5.13 3.91 3.64
C TRP A 125 6.23 2.91 3.25
N ALA A 126 5.97 1.61 3.19
CA ALA A 126 6.99 0.57 3.07
C ALA A 126 8.00 0.79 1.93
N PHE A 127 7.56 1.28 0.77
CA PHE A 127 8.44 1.59 -0.35
C PHE A 127 9.43 2.70 -0.02
N THR A 128 8.97 3.77 0.65
CA THR A 128 9.81 4.89 1.06
C THR A 128 10.57 4.62 2.37
N GLU A 129 10.31 3.50 3.01
CA GLU A 129 11.06 2.96 4.16
C GLU A 129 11.96 1.78 3.76
N SER A 130 12.23 1.60 2.47
CA SER A 130 13.17 0.61 1.97
C SER A 130 14.48 1.25 1.52
N PRO A 131 15.59 0.48 1.46
CA PRO A 131 16.87 0.94 0.91
C PRO A 131 16.75 1.37 -0.56
N MET A 132 17.67 2.24 -1.01
CA MET A 132 17.65 2.76 -2.38
C MET A 132 17.76 1.66 -3.44
N GLU A 133 18.57 0.63 -3.20
CA GLU A 133 18.74 -0.51 -4.12
C GLU A 133 17.41 -1.23 -4.38
N VAL A 134 16.59 -1.38 -3.33
CA VAL A 134 15.25 -1.97 -3.43
C VAL A 134 14.34 -1.07 -4.27
N ARG A 135 14.33 0.24 -4.01
CA ARG A 135 13.51 1.20 -4.78
C ARG A 135 13.89 1.21 -6.26
N GLU A 136 15.19 1.21 -6.54
CA GLU A 136 15.69 1.21 -7.92
C GLU A 136 15.34 -0.10 -8.66
N SER A 137 15.34 -1.25 -7.99
CA SER A 137 14.92 -2.52 -8.60
C SER A 137 13.46 -2.50 -9.06
N PHE A 138 12.61 -1.70 -8.41
CA PHE A 138 11.19 -1.57 -8.76
C PHE A 138 10.91 -0.55 -9.86
N PHE A 139 11.92 0.17 -10.39
CA PHE A 139 11.69 1.24 -11.34
C PHE A 139 10.92 0.78 -12.59
N GLU A 140 11.25 -0.36 -13.17
CA GLU A 140 10.54 -0.90 -14.35
C GLU A 140 9.08 -1.23 -14.06
N ILE A 141 8.78 -1.71 -12.84
CA ILE A 141 7.41 -1.97 -12.39
C ILE A 141 6.65 -0.65 -12.28
N LEU A 142 7.25 0.37 -11.66
CA LEU A 142 6.67 1.71 -11.55
C LEU A 142 6.44 2.33 -12.93
N ASN A 143 7.43 2.27 -13.81
CA ASN A 143 7.36 2.86 -15.14
C ASN A 143 6.26 2.22 -16.02
N SER A 144 5.98 0.93 -15.82
CA SER A 144 4.91 0.21 -16.53
C SER A 144 3.52 0.33 -15.87
N SER A 145 3.43 0.92 -14.69
CA SER A 145 2.18 1.04 -13.94
C SER A 145 1.25 2.09 -14.55
N GLN A 146 -0.05 1.79 -14.55
CA GLN A 146 -1.09 2.73 -15.00
C GLN A 146 -1.35 3.82 -13.96
N THR A 147 -1.27 3.44 -12.70
CA THR A 147 -1.26 4.36 -11.56
C THR A 147 -0.26 3.88 -10.53
N ILE A 148 0.34 4.83 -9.85
CA ILE A 148 1.20 4.59 -8.70
C ILE A 148 0.64 5.42 -7.55
N MET A 149 0.40 4.79 -6.41
CA MET A 149 0.00 5.47 -5.19
C MET A 149 1.02 5.16 -4.08
N ILE A 150 1.66 6.18 -3.57
CA ILE A 150 2.65 6.07 -2.51
C ILE A 150 2.28 7.03 -1.37
N ILE A 151 2.17 6.51 -0.15
CA ILE A 151 2.22 7.32 1.05
C ILE A 151 3.66 7.30 1.55
N SER A 152 4.21 8.49 1.79
CA SER A 152 5.58 8.65 2.25
C SER A 152 5.65 9.51 3.52
N ASN A 153 6.66 9.25 4.34
CA ASN A 153 7.21 10.19 5.31
C ASN A 153 8.33 11.02 4.66
N ALA A 154 8.74 12.12 5.29
CA ALA A 154 9.77 13.00 4.74
C ALA A 154 11.13 12.33 4.59
N LYS A 155 11.49 11.43 5.52
CA LYS A 155 12.81 10.80 5.57
C LYS A 155 12.75 9.34 5.98
N PHE A 156 13.73 8.58 5.51
CA PHE A 156 14.06 7.24 6.00
C PHE A 156 15.58 7.14 6.18
N GLY A 157 16.04 7.13 7.43
CA GLY A 157 17.45 7.30 7.74
C GLY A 157 17.99 8.61 7.14
N GLU A 158 19.04 8.51 6.33
CA GLU A 158 19.64 9.65 5.61
C GLU A 158 18.93 9.97 4.28
N ILE A 159 17.96 9.16 3.86
CA ILE A 159 17.27 9.32 2.58
C ILE A 159 16.17 10.38 2.72
N ASP A 160 16.27 11.46 1.94
CA ASP A 160 15.20 12.43 1.74
C ASP A 160 14.18 11.86 0.75
N ASN A 161 13.03 11.43 1.26
CA ASN A 161 11.99 10.80 0.47
C ASN A 161 11.33 11.78 -0.52
N PHE A 162 11.20 13.05 -0.14
CA PHE A 162 10.59 14.03 -1.05
C PHE A 162 11.51 14.35 -2.22
N ALA A 163 12.82 14.45 -1.97
CA ALA A 163 13.80 14.60 -3.04
C ALA A 163 13.83 13.36 -3.96
N TYR A 164 13.75 12.15 -3.38
CA TYR A 164 13.64 10.91 -4.15
C TYR A 164 12.39 10.89 -5.04
N LEU A 165 11.22 11.20 -4.49
CA LEU A 165 9.96 11.19 -5.25
C LEU A 165 9.89 12.27 -6.32
N LYS A 166 10.52 13.42 -6.09
CA LYS A 166 10.69 14.46 -7.11
C LYS A 166 11.62 14.01 -8.25
N ASN A 167 12.67 13.26 -7.94
CA ASN A 167 13.52 12.64 -8.96
C ASN A 167 12.75 11.56 -9.74
N LEU A 168 11.97 10.74 -9.04
CA LEU A 168 11.11 9.72 -9.65
C LEU A 168 10.11 10.34 -10.64
N GLU A 169 9.51 11.49 -10.31
CA GLU A 169 8.64 12.25 -11.21
C GLU A 169 9.35 12.60 -12.53
N GLN A 170 10.59 13.06 -12.47
CA GLN A 170 11.36 13.41 -13.67
C GLN A 170 11.67 12.18 -14.53
N ARG A 171 11.81 11.01 -13.92
CA ARG A 171 12.10 9.74 -14.61
C ARG A 171 10.86 9.10 -15.21
N LEU A 172 9.68 9.27 -14.58
CA LEU A 172 8.39 8.74 -15.04
C LEU A 172 7.74 9.69 -16.06
N GLN A 173 8.39 9.93 -17.20
CA GLN A 173 8.00 10.93 -18.20
C GLN A 173 6.58 10.75 -18.75
N HIS A 174 6.05 9.53 -18.72
CA HIS A 174 4.71 9.18 -19.21
C HIS A 174 3.63 9.32 -18.14
N HIS A 175 3.96 9.81 -16.94
CA HIS A 175 3.02 9.99 -15.85
C HIS A 175 2.81 11.47 -15.54
N ILE A 176 1.64 11.79 -15.01
CA ILE A 176 1.35 13.04 -14.33
C ILE A 176 1.49 12.78 -12.83
N HIS A 177 2.30 13.56 -12.15
CA HIS A 177 2.49 13.48 -10.70
C HIS A 177 1.60 14.51 -9.98
N ILE A 178 0.90 14.03 -8.98
CA ILE A 178 0.07 14.85 -8.09
C ILE A 178 0.45 14.47 -6.66
N SER A 179 0.68 15.46 -5.81
CA SER A 179 0.97 15.21 -4.39
C SER A 179 0.18 16.13 -3.47
N CYS A 180 -0.08 15.69 -2.27
CA CYS A 180 -0.67 16.49 -1.22
C CYS A 180 -0.22 16.04 0.17
N ASP A 181 -0.25 16.98 1.12
CA ASP A 181 -0.06 16.65 2.52
C ASP A 181 -1.23 15.86 3.07
N LEU A 182 -0.92 14.95 3.99
CA LEU A 182 -1.90 14.15 4.71
C LEU A 182 -2.22 14.76 6.09
N SER A 183 -2.32 16.09 6.17
CA SER A 183 -2.58 16.82 7.42
C SER A 183 -3.87 16.39 8.14
N TYR A 184 -4.85 15.86 7.40
CA TYR A 184 -6.06 15.28 8.00
C TYR A 184 -5.78 14.04 8.87
N LEU A 185 -4.61 13.41 8.72
CA LEU A 185 -4.17 12.28 9.55
C LEU A 185 -3.57 12.72 10.89
N GLU A 186 -3.42 14.02 11.17
CA GLU A 186 -2.79 14.54 12.40
C GLU A 186 -3.42 14.01 13.70
N LYS A 187 -4.66 13.55 13.62
CA LYS A 187 -5.38 12.95 14.74
C LYS A 187 -5.19 11.44 14.85
N ALA A 188 -4.53 10.82 13.88
CA ALA A 188 -4.32 9.37 13.90
C ALA A 188 -3.15 9.00 14.82
N PRO A 189 -3.26 7.92 15.61
CA PRO A 189 -2.17 7.43 16.44
C PRO A 189 -0.92 7.16 15.59
N GLY A 190 0.24 7.66 16.05
CA GLY A 190 1.51 7.46 15.34
C GLY A 190 1.74 8.35 14.12
N TYR A 191 0.81 9.25 13.77
CA TYR A 191 1.00 10.19 12.68
C TYR A 191 2.10 11.22 13.01
N GLN A 192 3.00 11.40 12.06
CA GLN A 192 4.00 12.47 12.08
C GLN A 192 3.66 13.51 11.02
N LYS A 193 3.83 14.80 11.31
CA LYS A 193 3.39 15.96 10.46
C LYS A 193 4.01 16.05 9.06
N SER A 194 4.77 15.06 8.63
CA SER A 194 5.52 15.08 7.37
C SER A 194 5.11 14.00 6.38
N HIS A 195 3.88 13.48 6.48
CA HIS A 195 3.40 12.48 5.53
C HIS A 195 2.77 13.14 4.31
N GLN A 196 3.05 12.58 3.14
CA GLN A 196 2.47 13.00 1.86
C GLN A 196 1.90 11.81 1.10
N LEU A 197 0.82 12.07 0.37
CA LEU A 197 0.29 11.18 -0.65
C LEU A 197 0.85 11.62 -2.01
N HIS A 198 1.42 10.68 -2.74
CA HIS A 198 1.89 10.86 -4.10
C HIS A 198 1.12 9.92 -5.03
N ILE A 199 0.57 10.48 -6.10
CA ILE A 199 -0.15 9.76 -7.13
C ILE A 199 0.51 10.07 -8.47
N PHE A 200 0.87 9.03 -9.21
CA PHE A 200 1.33 9.15 -10.58
C PHE A 200 0.30 8.45 -11.45
N VAL A 201 -0.19 9.13 -12.47
CA VAL A 201 -1.19 8.61 -13.41
C VAL A 201 -0.60 8.60 -14.80
N GLN A 202 -0.55 7.44 -15.45
CA GLN A 202 -0.06 7.33 -16.82
C GLN A 202 -0.96 8.14 -17.76
N LYS A 203 -0.34 8.95 -18.61
CA LYS A 203 -1.02 9.74 -19.66
C LYS A 203 -1.69 8.80 -20.65
N ASP A 204 -2.95 9.04 -20.97
CA ASP A 204 -3.62 8.35 -22.07
C ASP A 204 -3.16 9.04 -23.40
N TYR A 205 -2.52 8.29 -24.29
CA TYR A 205 -2.11 8.72 -25.63
C TYR A 205 -3.09 8.19 -26.66
#